data_ddfa584b36bff4d17740e02e9b427aee
#
_entry.id   ddfa584b36bff4d17740e02e9b427aee
#
_cell.length_a   1.000
_cell.length_b   1.000
_cell.length_c   1.000
_cell.angle_alpha   90.00
_cell.angle_beta   90.00
_cell.angle_gamma   90.00
#
_symmetry.space_group_name_H-M   'P 1'
#
loop_
_entity.id
_entity.type
_entity.pdbx_description
1 polymer ?
#
loop_
_entity_poly.entity_id
_entity_poly.type
_entity_poly.pdbx_seq_one_letter_code
_entity_poly.pdbx_strand_id
1 'polypeptide(L)'
;MRYKQNETLLLKYLGPSPVLRITDFFLDNPLSDFSKNEIVKNLEMGRATFFKYWTELEKSGAVIVTRRIGRATMYKLDRENEVVKHLVKLDMALARRAMEKASEQYKKPITVKSR
;
A
#
# COMPACT_ATOMS: atom_id res chain seq x y z
N MET A 1 -13.02 -2.36 8.78
CA MET A 1 -11.82 -1.81 9.33
C MET A 1 -11.44 -0.49 8.70
N ARG A 2 -11.01 0.44 9.48
CA ARG A 2 -10.64 1.71 8.94
C ARG A 2 -9.22 1.74 8.58
N TYR A 3 -8.95 1.89 7.33
CA TYR A 3 -7.60 1.84 6.82
C TYR A 3 -6.72 2.92 7.40
N LYS A 4 -7.23 4.12 7.51
CA LYS A 4 -6.39 5.20 7.96
C LYS A 4 -6.03 5.14 9.43
N GLN A 5 -6.72 4.35 10.21
CA GLN A 5 -6.39 4.24 11.60
C GLN A 5 -5.10 3.46 11.79
N ASN A 6 -4.76 2.64 10.80
CA ASN A 6 -3.56 1.85 10.86
C ASN A 6 -2.69 2.20 9.68
N GLU A 7 -2.18 3.42 9.70
CA GLU A 7 -1.33 3.83 8.61
C GLU A 7 -0.13 2.94 8.48
N THR A 8 0.14 2.50 7.27
CA THR A 8 1.30 1.68 7.00
C THR A 8 2.56 2.52 7.07
N LEU A 9 3.69 1.86 7.10
CA LEU A 9 4.98 2.56 7.12
C LEU A 9 5.15 3.41 5.87
N LEU A 10 4.67 2.90 4.74
CA LEU A 10 4.79 3.64 3.50
C LEU A 10 4.02 4.95 3.55
N LEU A 11 2.79 4.91 4.05
CA LEU A 11 1.98 6.13 4.15
C LEU A 11 2.55 7.09 5.16
N LYS A 12 3.10 6.59 6.26
CA LYS A 12 3.74 7.46 7.24
C LYS A 12 4.94 8.16 6.66
N TYR A 13 5.70 7.44 5.85
CA TYR A 13 6.93 7.98 5.29
C TYR A 13 6.67 9.00 4.19
N LEU A 14 5.75 8.69 3.28
CA LEU A 14 5.50 9.52 2.11
C LEU A 14 4.28 10.42 2.21
N GLY A 15 3.42 10.19 3.19
CA GLY A 15 2.19 10.95 3.31
C GLY A 15 1.04 10.22 2.63
N PRO A 16 -0.17 10.48 3.07
CA PRO A 16 -1.35 9.72 2.61
C PRO A 16 -2.08 10.36 1.45
N SER A 17 -1.40 10.56 0.33
CA SER A 17 -2.09 11.08 -0.85
C SER A 17 -3.07 10.01 -1.37
N PRO A 18 -4.11 10.41 -2.10
CA PRO A 18 -5.07 9.43 -2.62
C PRO A 18 -4.43 8.35 -3.50
N VAL A 19 -3.52 8.75 -4.38
CA VAL A 19 -2.85 7.78 -5.24
C VAL A 19 -2.06 6.80 -4.39
N LEU A 20 -1.33 7.31 -3.41
CA LEU A 20 -0.51 6.45 -2.58
C LEU A 20 -1.36 5.55 -1.69
N ARG A 21 -2.49 6.06 -1.19
CA ARG A 21 -3.38 5.22 -0.39
C ARG A 21 -3.92 4.04 -1.19
N ILE A 22 -4.28 4.28 -2.44
CA ILE A 22 -4.78 3.21 -3.31
C ILE A 22 -3.67 2.19 -3.57
N THR A 23 -2.49 2.69 -3.93
CA THR A 23 -1.36 1.83 -4.22
C THR A 23 -0.96 1.00 -3.00
N ASP A 24 -0.90 1.66 -1.86
CA ASP A 24 -0.53 1.01 -0.61
C ASP A 24 -1.51 -0.09 -0.23
N PHE A 25 -2.79 0.12 -0.52
CA PHE A 25 -3.80 -0.89 -0.25
C PHE A 25 -3.48 -2.18 -1.00
N PHE A 26 -3.09 -2.07 -2.27
CA PHE A 26 -2.70 -3.24 -3.03
C PHE A 26 -1.43 -3.88 -2.48
N LEU A 27 -0.46 -3.06 -2.09
CA LEU A 27 0.80 -3.58 -1.55
C LEU A 27 0.57 -4.34 -0.25
N ASP A 28 -0.40 -3.88 0.53
CA ASP A 28 -0.72 -4.50 1.80
C ASP A 28 -1.53 -5.79 1.62
N ASN A 29 -2.04 -6.04 0.43
CA ASN A 29 -2.85 -7.21 0.12
C ASN A 29 -2.33 -7.88 -1.15
N PRO A 30 -1.09 -8.37 -1.13
CA PRO A 30 -0.41 -8.77 -2.36
C PRO A 30 -0.96 -10.00 -3.06
N LEU A 31 -1.73 -10.82 -2.34
CA LEU A 31 -2.25 -12.06 -2.92
C LEU A 31 -3.67 -11.93 -3.45
N SER A 32 -4.25 -10.76 -3.35
CA SER A 32 -5.66 -10.58 -3.72
C SER A 32 -5.81 -9.58 -4.85
N ASP A 33 -6.89 -9.72 -5.59
CA ASP A 33 -7.29 -8.70 -6.54
C ASP A 33 -8.58 -8.07 -6.03
N PHE A 34 -8.89 -6.88 -6.52
CA PHE A 34 -10.02 -6.10 -6.00
C PHE A 34 -10.75 -5.37 -7.10
N SER A 35 -12.07 -5.23 -6.93
CA SER A 35 -12.84 -4.36 -7.78
C SER A 35 -12.71 -2.93 -7.28
N LYS A 36 -13.05 -1.96 -8.13
CA LYS A 36 -13.01 -0.57 -7.74
C LYS A 36 -13.90 -0.30 -6.53
N ASN A 37 -15.08 -0.90 -6.51
CA ASN A 37 -16.00 -0.70 -5.40
C ASN A 37 -15.43 -1.22 -4.09
N GLU A 38 -14.75 -2.35 -4.15
CA GLU A 38 -14.13 -2.89 -2.95
C GLU A 38 -13.06 -1.97 -2.41
N ILE A 39 -12.26 -1.38 -3.29
CA ILE A 39 -11.21 -0.48 -2.87
C ILE A 39 -11.80 0.78 -2.23
N VAL A 40 -12.80 1.37 -2.89
CA VAL A 40 -13.46 2.56 -2.37
C VAL A 40 -13.99 2.31 -0.97
N LYS A 41 -14.62 1.17 -0.80
CA LYS A 41 -15.21 0.81 0.47
C LYS A 41 -14.16 0.63 1.56
N ASN A 42 -13.11 -0.09 1.23
CA ASN A 42 -12.06 -0.36 2.20
C ASN A 42 -11.30 0.90 2.62
N LEU A 43 -11.08 1.80 1.67
CA LEU A 43 -10.34 3.02 1.97
C LEU A 43 -11.22 4.12 2.53
N GLU A 44 -12.54 3.93 2.47
CA GLU A 44 -13.48 4.97 2.90
C GLU A 44 -13.19 6.27 2.18
N MET A 45 -12.84 6.18 0.91
CA MET A 45 -12.50 7.32 0.09
C MET A 45 -13.73 7.76 -0.68
N GLY A 46 -13.89 9.07 -0.89
CA GLY A 46 -15.00 9.56 -1.70
C GLY A 46 -14.91 9.03 -3.11
N ARG A 47 -16.04 8.68 -3.70
CA ARG A 47 -16.03 8.09 -5.03
C ARG A 47 -15.42 9.01 -6.08
N ALA A 48 -15.77 10.30 -6.03
CA ALA A 48 -15.22 11.23 -7.01
C ALA A 48 -13.70 11.32 -6.91
N THR A 49 -13.20 11.37 -5.68
CA THR A 49 -11.76 11.40 -5.44
C THR A 49 -11.11 10.13 -5.95
N PHE A 50 -11.71 8.99 -5.60
CA PHE A 50 -11.17 7.70 -6.03
C PHE A 50 -11.07 7.62 -7.56
N PHE A 51 -12.15 7.92 -8.26
CA PHE A 51 -12.15 7.74 -9.72
C PHE A 51 -11.20 8.70 -10.42
N LYS A 52 -11.05 9.89 -9.86
CA LYS A 52 -10.09 10.84 -10.40
C LYS A 52 -8.67 10.28 -10.37
N TYR A 53 -8.27 9.74 -9.24
CA TYR A 53 -6.90 9.22 -9.09
C TYR A 53 -6.73 7.83 -9.68
N TRP A 54 -7.82 7.06 -9.75
CA TRP A 54 -7.76 5.76 -10.41
C TRP A 54 -7.40 5.91 -11.87
N THR A 55 -7.94 6.93 -12.51
CA THR A 55 -7.62 7.22 -13.91
C THR A 55 -6.12 7.41 -14.09
N GLU A 56 -5.49 8.08 -13.14
CA GLU A 56 -4.04 8.29 -13.21
C GLU A 56 -3.29 6.96 -13.09
N LEU A 57 -3.74 6.11 -12.19
CA LEU A 57 -3.11 4.82 -12.02
C LEU A 57 -3.25 3.94 -13.26
N GLU A 58 -4.41 3.96 -13.87
CA GLU A 58 -4.62 3.20 -15.10
C GLU A 58 -3.74 3.71 -16.23
N LYS A 59 -3.67 5.03 -16.37
CA LYS A 59 -2.85 5.64 -17.42
C LYS A 59 -1.37 5.31 -17.25
N SER A 60 -0.92 5.22 -16.02
CA SER A 60 0.48 4.94 -15.76
C SER A 60 0.83 3.47 -15.93
N GLY A 61 -0.19 2.63 -16.11
CA GLY A 61 0.04 1.19 -16.24
C GLY A 61 0.31 0.51 -14.91
N ALA A 62 0.02 1.18 -13.81
CA ALA A 62 0.32 0.62 -12.50
C ALA A 62 -0.64 -0.51 -12.10
N VAL A 63 -1.82 -0.55 -12.67
CA VAL A 63 -2.82 -1.57 -12.35
C VAL A 63 -3.20 -2.34 -13.61
N ILE A 64 -3.51 -3.61 -13.43
CA ILE A 64 -3.94 -4.48 -14.52
C ILE A 64 -5.19 -5.21 -14.14
N VAL A 65 -5.99 -5.57 -15.14
CA VAL A 65 -7.17 -6.39 -14.94
C VAL A 65 -6.72 -7.83 -14.81
N THR A 66 -7.20 -8.50 -13.79
CA THR A 66 -6.86 -9.90 -13.58
C THR A 66 -7.96 -10.84 -14.08
N ARG A 67 -9.23 -10.47 -13.83
CA ARG A 67 -10.35 -11.33 -14.20
C ARG A 67 -11.65 -10.56 -14.04
N ARG A 68 -12.72 -11.16 -14.50
CA ARG A 68 -14.05 -10.62 -14.29
C ARG A 68 -14.87 -11.62 -13.53
N ILE A 69 -15.61 -11.14 -12.54
CA ILE A 69 -16.51 -11.98 -11.78
C ILE A 69 -17.88 -11.33 -11.88
N GLY A 70 -18.77 -11.93 -12.65
CA GLY A 70 -20.05 -11.32 -12.93
C GLY A 70 -19.83 -9.99 -13.64
N ARG A 71 -20.29 -8.91 -13.04
CA ARG A 71 -20.11 -7.58 -13.62
C ARG A 71 -18.88 -6.87 -13.07
N ALA A 72 -18.21 -7.49 -12.12
CA ALA A 72 -17.08 -6.84 -11.49
C ALA A 72 -15.78 -7.15 -12.24
N THR A 73 -15.02 -6.11 -12.49
CA THR A 73 -13.68 -6.24 -13.05
C THR A 73 -12.71 -6.17 -11.89
N MET A 74 -11.81 -7.13 -11.82
CA MET A 74 -10.86 -7.22 -10.71
C MET A 74 -9.49 -6.75 -11.15
N TYR A 75 -8.77 -6.12 -10.23
CA TYR A 75 -7.50 -5.47 -10.54
C TYR A 75 -6.42 -5.85 -9.53
N LYS A 76 -5.19 -5.77 -9.99
CA LYS A 76 -3.99 -5.90 -9.16
C LYS A 76 -2.98 -4.89 -9.63
N LEU A 77 -1.95 -4.68 -8.82
CA LEU A 77 -0.81 -3.89 -9.29
C LEU A 77 -0.04 -4.71 -10.32
N ASP A 78 0.46 -4.03 -11.34
CA ASP A 78 1.32 -4.66 -12.32
C ASP A 78 2.74 -4.67 -11.77
N ARG A 79 3.18 -5.83 -11.32
CA ARG A 79 4.50 -5.97 -10.72
C ARG A 79 5.64 -5.85 -11.71
N GLU A 80 5.32 -5.83 -12.99
CA GLU A 80 6.32 -5.60 -14.02
C GLU A 80 6.49 -4.12 -14.34
N ASN A 81 5.58 -3.30 -13.85
CA ASN A 81 5.67 -1.86 -14.05
C ASN A 81 6.84 -1.32 -13.24
N GLU A 82 7.66 -0.50 -13.89
CA GLU A 82 8.88 0.02 -13.28
C GLU A 82 8.63 0.78 -11.99
N VAL A 83 7.62 1.63 -12.00
CA VAL A 83 7.31 2.42 -10.81
C VAL A 83 6.83 1.52 -9.68
N VAL A 84 5.97 0.55 -10.01
CA VAL A 84 5.48 -0.39 -9.01
C VAL A 84 6.62 -1.20 -8.42
N LYS A 85 7.57 -1.61 -9.25
CA LYS A 85 8.74 -2.34 -8.76
C LYS A 85 9.50 -1.54 -7.70
N HIS A 86 9.68 -0.26 -7.95
CA HIS A 86 10.39 0.58 -7.00
C HIS A 86 9.59 0.83 -5.72
N LEU A 87 8.29 0.96 -5.85
CA LEU A 87 7.44 1.09 -4.66
C LEU A 87 7.49 -0.16 -3.80
N VAL A 88 7.48 -1.32 -4.42
CA VAL A 88 7.59 -2.58 -3.69
C VAL A 88 8.91 -2.62 -2.93
N LYS A 89 9.99 -2.22 -3.59
CA LYS A 89 11.30 -2.20 -2.96
C LYS A 89 11.33 -1.24 -1.78
N LEU A 90 10.73 -0.08 -1.95
CA LEU A 90 10.68 0.91 -0.88
C LEU A 90 9.89 0.39 0.30
N ASP A 91 8.74 -0.20 0.02
CA ASP A 91 7.88 -0.75 1.05
C ASP A 91 8.62 -1.83 1.86
N MET A 92 9.32 -2.70 1.16
CA MET A 92 10.10 -3.75 1.79
C MET A 92 11.27 -3.19 2.60
N ALA A 93 11.89 -2.15 2.08
CA ALA A 93 13.01 -1.52 2.80
C ALA A 93 12.53 -0.87 4.10
N LEU A 94 11.37 -0.23 4.06
CA LEU A 94 10.81 0.37 5.26
C LEU A 94 10.47 -0.68 6.30
N ALA A 95 9.90 -1.79 5.86
CA ALA A 95 9.57 -2.89 6.75
C ALA A 95 10.83 -3.47 7.39
N ARG A 96 11.86 -3.65 6.57
CA ARG A 96 13.11 -4.20 7.05
C ARG A 96 13.77 -3.29 8.09
N ARG A 97 13.77 -1.98 7.80
CA ARG A 97 14.31 -1.01 8.75
C ARG A 97 13.55 -1.01 10.06
N ALA A 98 12.24 -1.11 9.98
CA ALA A 98 11.43 -1.16 11.20
C ALA A 98 11.74 -2.39 12.03
N MET A 99 11.96 -3.51 11.36
CA MET A 99 12.30 -4.74 12.06
C MET A 99 13.69 -4.67 12.67
N GLU A 100 14.62 -4.08 11.97
CA GLU A 100 15.97 -3.90 12.48
C GLU A 100 15.96 -3.01 13.72
N LYS A 101 15.21 -1.93 13.68
CA LYS A 101 15.10 -1.04 14.80
C LYS A 101 14.49 -1.73 16.02
N ALA A 102 13.44 -2.48 15.78
CA ALA A 102 12.81 -3.21 16.86
C ALA A 102 13.76 -4.24 17.45
N SER A 103 14.51 -4.90 16.59
CA SER A 103 15.47 -5.88 17.04
C SER A 103 16.59 -5.24 17.86
N GLU A 104 17.05 -4.09 17.42
CA GLU A 104 18.08 -3.37 18.15
C GLU A 104 17.62 -2.96 19.52
N GLN A 105 16.43 -2.44 19.60
CA GLN A 105 15.88 -2.03 20.86
C GLN A 105 15.74 -3.22 21.81
N TYR A 106 15.37 -4.32 21.24
CA TYR A 106 15.19 -5.52 22.02
C TYR A 106 16.52 -6.07 22.51
N LYS A 107 17.53 -5.95 21.70
CA LYS A 107 18.85 -6.42 22.05
C LYS A 107 19.60 -5.50 22.98
N LYS A 108 19.24 -4.25 22.98
CA LYS A 108 19.91 -3.30 23.83
C LYS A 108 19.72 -3.70 25.25
N PRO A 109 20.78 -3.94 25.93
CA PRO A 109 20.62 -4.35 27.31
C PRO A 109 20.19 -3.18 28.12
N ILE A 110 19.52 -3.50 29.11
CA ILE A 110 19.09 -2.54 30.01
C ILE A 110 20.20 -1.84 30.64
N THR A 111 21.24 -2.50 30.76
CA THR A 111 22.40 -1.92 31.33
C THR A 111 22.84 -0.71 30.68
N VAL A 112 22.48 -0.68 29.49
CA VAL A 112 22.93 0.45 28.84
C VAL A 112 22.63 1.66 29.53
N LYS A 113 21.82 1.58 30.20
CA LYS A 113 21.61 2.70 30.78
C LYS A 113 22.30 2.95 31.83
N SER A 114 22.70 2.49 32.10
CA SER A 114 23.36 2.80 33.07
C SER A 114 24.25 3.68 32.93
N ARG A 115 24.43 3.98 32.82
CA ARG A 115 25.16 4.86 32.75
C ARG A 115 25.19 5.34 32.90
#